data_85e617957b2f0cbbbe1d6649c99203e8
#
_entry.id   85e617957b2f0cbbbe1d6649c99203e8
#
_cell.length_a   1.000
_cell.length_b   1.000
_cell.length_c   1.000
_cell.angle_alpha   90.00
_cell.angle_beta   90.00
_cell.angle_gamma   90.00
#
_symmetry.space_group_name_H-M   'P 1'
#
loop_
_entity.id
_entity.type
_entity.pdbx_description
1 polymer ?
#
loop_
_entity_poly.entity_id
_entity_poly.type
_entity_poly.pdbx_seq_one_letter_code
_entity_poly.pdbx_strand_id
1 'polypeptide(L)'
;RECSWEEIRRVTKIALENGVDMVVGVGGGKALDTAKAVAIPNGLAAVMVPTIASTDAPTSAISVIYTEPYPGEFVEVLNYPKNPDMVIVDTEVIAKAPPRFLAAGMGDAASHYWETRAIFAGNKPGYVFMDYDGKKGVEPLKPFELAHILAKRTWEILQQHGVAAMEAVKARIATPSLEMVVYANTLLSGLAFENGGTALAHAIGNSLSVLEKKMKLLQYHGEMVAFGTLVEILVEGSLEQAVEYIRWAHSVGLPVSFEELGLMEVTEEDLYRVAEKVKATSEYQRLPYEVTEHQIVDLLKIANEIGRKFGQQYPRAPY
;
A
#
# COMPACT_ATOMS: atom_id res chain seq x y z
N ARG A 1 -15.43 -0.93 12.33
CA ARG A 1 -14.37 -0.97 13.34
C ARG A 1 -13.00 -0.95 12.70
N GLU A 2 -11.99 -0.64 13.48
CA GLU A 2 -10.60 -0.80 13.09
C GLU A 2 -10.16 -2.27 13.21
N CYS A 3 -9.05 -2.63 12.54
CA CYS A 3 -8.27 -3.80 12.91
C CYS A 3 -7.50 -3.43 14.18
N SER A 4 -8.08 -3.67 15.31
CA SER A 4 -7.56 -3.29 16.64
C SER A 4 -7.41 -4.51 17.54
N TRP A 5 -6.54 -4.38 18.56
CA TRP A 5 -6.39 -5.45 19.54
C TRP A 5 -7.69 -5.77 20.28
N GLU A 6 -8.56 -4.77 20.50
CA GLU A 6 -9.88 -4.96 21.10
C GLU A 6 -10.77 -5.83 20.22
N GLU A 7 -10.85 -5.51 18.93
CA GLU A 7 -11.69 -6.26 17.98
C GLU A 7 -11.13 -7.66 17.74
N ILE A 8 -9.83 -7.80 17.58
CA ILE A 8 -9.16 -9.11 17.43
C ILE A 8 -9.49 -10.00 18.62
N ARG A 9 -9.30 -9.51 19.87
CA ARG A 9 -9.62 -10.28 21.09
C ARG A 9 -11.09 -10.64 21.17
N ARG A 10 -11.98 -9.71 20.80
CA ARG A 10 -13.44 -9.95 20.81
C ARG A 10 -13.81 -11.08 19.85
N VAL A 11 -13.32 -11.03 18.62
CA VAL A 11 -13.63 -12.04 17.58
C VAL A 11 -12.95 -13.37 17.91
N THR A 12 -11.69 -13.37 18.39
CA THR A 12 -10.99 -14.58 18.84
C THR A 12 -11.78 -15.31 19.92
N LYS A 13 -12.29 -14.57 20.93
CA LYS A 13 -13.11 -15.17 21.98
C LYS A 13 -14.34 -15.88 21.39
N ILE A 14 -15.08 -15.23 20.48
CA ILE A 14 -16.26 -15.81 19.84
C ILE A 14 -15.88 -17.07 19.05
N ALA A 15 -14.78 -17.04 18.29
CA ALA A 15 -14.32 -18.17 17.49
C ALA A 15 -14.00 -19.39 18.36
N LEU A 16 -13.22 -19.19 19.43
CA LEU A 16 -12.80 -20.27 20.31
C LEU A 16 -13.97 -20.84 21.15
N GLU A 17 -14.87 -19.99 21.67
CA GLU A 17 -16.03 -20.42 22.43
C GLU A 17 -17.02 -21.27 21.60
N ASN A 18 -17.05 -21.08 20.28
CA ASN A 18 -17.90 -21.82 19.36
C ASN A 18 -17.19 -22.99 18.67
N GLY A 19 -15.91 -23.22 18.96
CA GLY A 19 -15.13 -24.35 18.42
C GLY A 19 -15.05 -24.36 16.90
N VAL A 20 -14.89 -23.17 16.27
CA VAL A 20 -14.76 -23.06 14.80
C VAL A 20 -13.39 -23.55 14.36
N ASP A 21 -13.30 -24.07 13.15
CA ASP A 21 -12.06 -24.52 12.50
C ASP A 21 -11.56 -23.55 11.42
N MET A 22 -12.37 -22.52 11.10
CA MET A 22 -12.10 -21.57 10.03
C MET A 22 -12.61 -20.17 10.40
N VAL A 23 -11.90 -19.13 9.95
CA VAL A 23 -12.36 -17.73 9.95
C VAL A 23 -12.42 -17.23 8.51
N VAL A 24 -13.58 -16.72 8.12
CA VAL A 24 -13.78 -16.12 6.80
C VAL A 24 -13.86 -14.60 6.95
N GLY A 25 -12.85 -13.89 6.48
CA GLY A 25 -12.82 -12.43 6.41
C GLY A 25 -13.52 -11.95 5.13
N VAL A 26 -14.60 -11.18 5.27
CA VAL A 26 -15.32 -10.60 4.13
C VAL A 26 -15.34 -9.09 4.26
N GLY A 27 -14.69 -8.36 3.34
CA GLY A 27 -14.64 -6.89 3.40
C GLY A 27 -13.40 -6.28 2.76
N GLY A 28 -13.06 -5.09 3.22
CA GLY A 28 -11.79 -4.41 2.88
C GLY A 28 -10.65 -4.79 3.81
N GLY A 29 -9.48 -4.20 3.64
CA GLY A 29 -8.25 -4.53 4.34
C GLY A 29 -8.41 -4.72 5.86
N LYS A 30 -9.08 -3.79 6.55
CA LYS A 30 -9.28 -3.88 8.02
C LYS A 30 -10.04 -5.13 8.46
N ALA A 31 -11.06 -5.55 7.70
CA ALA A 31 -11.81 -6.78 7.98
C ALA A 31 -10.96 -8.03 7.70
N LEU A 32 -10.19 -8.01 6.62
CA LEU A 32 -9.30 -9.11 6.23
C LEU A 32 -8.15 -9.25 7.22
N ASP A 33 -7.54 -8.15 7.63
CA ASP A 33 -6.47 -8.11 8.63
C ASP A 33 -6.95 -8.62 10.00
N THR A 34 -8.14 -8.21 10.43
CA THR A 34 -8.75 -8.74 11.66
C THR A 34 -8.95 -10.25 11.55
N ALA A 35 -9.46 -10.75 10.41
CA ALA A 35 -9.67 -12.18 10.20
C ALA A 35 -8.36 -12.97 10.24
N LYS A 36 -7.28 -12.48 9.60
CA LYS A 36 -5.94 -13.09 9.67
C LYS A 36 -5.41 -13.12 11.11
N ALA A 37 -5.52 -11.98 11.83
CA ALA A 37 -5.07 -11.85 13.21
C ALA A 37 -5.84 -12.76 14.18
N VAL A 38 -7.07 -13.12 13.85
CA VAL A 38 -7.84 -14.12 14.61
C VAL A 38 -7.47 -15.53 14.21
N ALA A 39 -7.41 -15.84 12.91
CA ALA A 39 -7.27 -17.21 12.42
C ALA A 39 -5.86 -17.76 12.65
N ILE A 40 -4.84 -17.07 12.12
CA ILE A 40 -3.49 -17.63 12.00
C ILE A 40 -2.86 -17.93 13.37
N PRO A 41 -2.86 -17.03 14.36
CA PRO A 41 -2.28 -17.33 15.66
C PRO A 41 -3.00 -18.43 16.46
N ASN A 42 -4.26 -18.69 16.13
CA ASN A 42 -5.06 -19.72 16.80
C ASN A 42 -5.09 -21.05 16.03
N GLY A 43 -4.30 -21.20 14.96
CA GLY A 43 -4.25 -22.43 14.17
C GLY A 43 -5.51 -22.73 13.36
N LEU A 44 -6.35 -21.72 13.13
CA LEU A 44 -7.58 -21.83 12.34
C LEU A 44 -7.27 -21.56 10.86
N ALA A 45 -8.08 -22.12 9.96
CA ALA A 45 -8.00 -21.80 8.54
C ALA A 45 -8.41 -20.32 8.30
N ALA A 46 -7.64 -19.60 7.49
CA ALA A 46 -7.88 -18.21 7.13
C ALA A 46 -8.34 -18.10 5.68
N VAL A 47 -9.59 -17.71 5.46
CA VAL A 47 -10.18 -17.51 4.12
C VAL A 47 -10.51 -16.03 3.94
N MET A 48 -9.96 -15.41 2.89
CA MET A 48 -10.13 -13.99 2.61
C MET A 48 -11.04 -13.77 1.39
N VAL A 49 -12.06 -12.94 1.56
CA VAL A 49 -13.04 -12.57 0.51
C VAL A 49 -13.05 -11.03 0.39
N PRO A 50 -12.18 -10.43 -0.42
CA PRO A 50 -12.13 -8.98 -0.57
C PRO A 50 -13.38 -8.46 -1.28
N THR A 51 -13.97 -7.38 -0.76
CA THR A 51 -15.08 -6.65 -1.41
C THR A 51 -14.62 -5.38 -2.12
N ILE A 52 -13.35 -5.03 -1.97
CA ILE A 52 -12.64 -3.92 -2.63
C ILE A 52 -11.22 -4.39 -2.97
N ALA A 53 -10.60 -3.80 -3.99
CA ALA A 53 -9.21 -4.08 -4.37
C ALA A 53 -8.32 -2.86 -4.09
N SER A 54 -8.33 -2.38 -2.84
CA SER A 54 -7.63 -1.15 -2.42
C SER A 54 -6.22 -1.39 -1.89
N THR A 55 -5.84 -2.64 -1.65
CA THR A 55 -4.53 -3.09 -1.16
C THR A 55 -4.35 -4.58 -1.46
N ASP A 56 -3.20 -5.13 -1.10
CA ASP A 56 -2.89 -6.58 -1.15
C ASP A 56 -3.20 -7.35 0.16
N ALA A 57 -3.88 -6.71 1.10
CA ALA A 57 -4.32 -7.35 2.35
C ALA A 57 -5.01 -8.72 2.18
N PRO A 58 -5.71 -9.04 1.07
CA PRO A 58 -6.29 -10.36 0.87
C PRO A 58 -5.26 -11.49 0.83
N THR A 59 -4.06 -11.24 0.34
CA THR A 59 -3.05 -12.26 0.07
C THR A 59 -1.88 -12.21 1.03
N SER A 60 -1.61 -11.05 1.64
CA SER A 60 -0.42 -10.82 2.45
C SER A 60 -0.43 -11.56 3.80
N ALA A 61 0.75 -11.99 4.23
CA ALA A 61 1.00 -12.61 5.53
C ALA A 61 1.22 -11.57 6.64
N ILE A 62 0.50 -10.46 6.58
CA ILE A 62 0.56 -9.40 7.59
C ILE A 62 -0.82 -8.91 7.99
N SER A 63 -0.92 -8.25 9.14
CA SER A 63 -2.07 -7.43 9.52
C SER A 63 -1.59 -6.10 10.10
N VAL A 64 -2.21 -5.00 9.69
CA VAL A 64 -1.92 -3.67 10.19
C VAL A 64 -2.88 -3.34 11.32
N ILE A 65 -2.32 -3.04 12.50
CA ILE A 65 -3.08 -2.78 13.73
C ILE A 65 -3.23 -1.27 13.96
N TYR A 66 -4.44 -0.90 14.32
CA TYR A 66 -4.81 0.49 14.63
C TYR A 66 -5.47 0.59 16.01
N THR A 67 -5.49 1.80 16.57
CA THR A 67 -6.28 2.10 17.76
C THR A 67 -7.77 2.21 17.42
N GLU A 68 -8.65 2.05 18.41
CA GLU A 68 -10.06 2.46 18.35
C GLU A 68 -10.23 3.87 18.96
N PRO A 69 -11.25 4.67 18.58
CA PRO A 69 -12.23 4.41 17.52
C PRO A 69 -11.72 4.76 16.11
N TYR A 70 -12.50 4.41 15.09
CA TYR A 70 -12.25 4.86 13.70
C TYR A 70 -12.39 6.39 13.54
N PRO A 71 -11.50 7.06 12.81
CA PRO A 71 -10.23 6.55 12.28
C PRO A 71 -9.19 6.40 13.39
N GLY A 72 -8.58 5.22 13.45
CA GLY A 72 -7.58 4.89 14.45
C GLY A 72 -6.16 5.30 14.04
N GLU A 73 -5.28 5.47 15.00
CA GLU A 73 -3.85 5.70 14.76
C GLU A 73 -3.13 4.36 14.54
N PHE A 74 -2.14 4.35 13.66
CA PHE A 74 -1.28 3.17 13.43
C PHE A 74 -0.58 2.75 14.73
N VAL A 75 -0.61 1.46 15.03
CA VAL A 75 0.07 0.86 16.20
C VAL A 75 1.28 0.06 15.74
N GLU A 76 1.06 -1.01 14.96
CA GLU A 76 2.10 -1.95 14.55
C GLU A 76 1.65 -2.80 13.35
N VAL A 77 2.60 -3.54 12.79
CA VAL A 77 2.35 -4.58 11.80
C VAL A 77 2.62 -5.94 12.42
N LEU A 78 1.63 -6.83 12.38
CA LEU A 78 1.81 -8.24 12.72
C LEU A 78 2.28 -9.00 11.48
N ASN A 79 3.31 -9.82 11.63
CA ASN A 79 3.79 -10.70 10.59
C ASN A 79 3.44 -12.14 10.92
N TYR A 80 3.02 -12.91 9.93
CA TYR A 80 2.62 -14.31 10.09
C TYR A 80 3.57 -15.25 9.36
N PRO A 81 3.72 -16.52 9.83
CA PRO A 81 4.57 -17.51 9.19
C PRO A 81 3.96 -18.09 7.91
N LYS A 82 2.74 -17.72 7.57
CA LYS A 82 2.03 -18.17 6.36
C LYS A 82 1.06 -17.14 5.85
N ASN A 83 0.79 -17.18 4.55
CA ASN A 83 -0.30 -16.45 3.92
C ASN A 83 -1.66 -17.05 4.28
N PRO A 84 -2.79 -16.39 3.98
CA PRO A 84 -4.11 -17.00 4.08
C PRO A 84 -4.21 -18.34 3.33
N ASP A 85 -5.00 -19.27 3.86
CA ASP A 85 -5.17 -20.60 3.26
C ASP A 85 -5.95 -20.53 1.94
N MET A 86 -6.83 -19.54 1.78
CA MET A 86 -7.59 -19.33 0.57
C MET A 86 -7.96 -17.84 0.39
N VAL A 87 -7.94 -17.38 -0.85
CA VAL A 87 -8.47 -16.06 -1.26
C VAL A 87 -9.52 -16.27 -2.33
N ILE A 88 -10.73 -15.79 -2.09
CA ILE A 88 -11.86 -15.88 -3.02
C ILE A 88 -12.18 -14.47 -3.51
N VAL A 89 -11.92 -14.20 -4.78
CA VAL A 89 -12.11 -12.88 -5.39
C VAL A 89 -13.31 -12.91 -6.35
N ASP A 90 -14.37 -12.20 -5.98
CA ASP A 90 -15.53 -11.98 -6.84
C ASP A 90 -15.42 -10.57 -7.46
N THR A 91 -15.06 -10.52 -8.73
CA THR A 91 -14.87 -9.25 -9.44
C THR A 91 -16.19 -8.51 -9.70
N GLU A 92 -17.35 -9.17 -9.68
CA GLU A 92 -18.66 -8.50 -9.73
C GLU A 92 -18.96 -7.73 -8.44
N VAL A 93 -18.52 -8.24 -7.29
CA VAL A 93 -18.62 -7.50 -6.01
C VAL A 93 -17.70 -6.28 -6.05
N ILE A 94 -16.45 -6.46 -6.47
CA ILE A 94 -15.47 -5.37 -6.55
C ILE A 94 -15.90 -4.31 -7.58
N ALA A 95 -16.49 -4.70 -8.71
CA ALA A 95 -17.01 -3.76 -9.72
C ALA A 95 -18.09 -2.81 -9.19
N LYS A 96 -18.76 -3.16 -8.09
CA LYS A 96 -19.82 -2.33 -7.46
C LYS A 96 -19.27 -1.42 -6.35
N ALA A 97 -18.00 -1.57 -5.99
CA ALA A 97 -17.35 -0.73 -4.99
C ALA A 97 -17.09 0.70 -5.52
N PRO A 98 -16.92 1.69 -4.64
CA PRO A 98 -16.50 3.03 -5.06
C PRO A 98 -15.17 3.00 -5.83
N PRO A 99 -15.06 3.68 -7.00
CA PRO A 99 -13.86 3.64 -7.86
C PRO A 99 -12.57 4.05 -7.15
N ARG A 100 -12.65 4.96 -6.18
CA ARG A 100 -11.51 5.44 -5.38
C ARG A 100 -10.74 4.31 -4.69
N PHE A 101 -11.40 3.22 -4.29
CA PHE A 101 -10.71 2.08 -3.70
C PHE A 101 -9.83 1.35 -4.71
N LEU A 102 -10.31 1.18 -5.95
CA LEU A 102 -9.51 0.56 -7.00
C LEU A 102 -8.30 1.43 -7.35
N ALA A 103 -8.49 2.76 -7.43
CA ALA A 103 -7.41 3.70 -7.67
C ALA A 103 -6.36 3.64 -6.55
N ALA A 104 -6.77 3.64 -5.29
CA ALA A 104 -5.86 3.50 -4.14
C ALA A 104 -5.03 2.20 -4.24
N GLY A 105 -5.65 1.07 -4.56
CA GLY A 105 -4.94 -0.19 -4.78
C GLY A 105 -3.94 -0.13 -5.93
N MET A 106 -4.25 0.58 -7.01
CA MET A 106 -3.30 0.81 -8.10
C MET A 106 -2.12 1.68 -7.67
N GLY A 107 -2.35 2.69 -6.81
CA GLY A 107 -1.28 3.53 -6.27
C GLY A 107 -0.31 2.78 -5.38
N ASP A 108 -0.84 1.88 -4.55
CA ASP A 108 -0.09 0.97 -3.70
C ASP A 108 0.74 -0.01 -4.56
N ALA A 109 0.07 -0.78 -5.41
CA ALA A 109 0.69 -1.80 -6.24
C ALA A 109 1.75 -1.26 -7.23
N ALA A 110 1.56 -0.04 -7.75
CA ALA A 110 2.51 0.59 -8.67
C ALA A 110 3.86 0.88 -8.02
N SER A 111 3.88 1.25 -6.73
CA SER A 111 5.12 1.64 -6.02
C SER A 111 6.16 0.52 -6.01
N HIS A 112 5.71 -0.71 -5.90
CA HIS A 112 6.59 -1.88 -5.75
C HIS A 112 7.58 -2.06 -6.91
N TYR A 113 7.25 -1.53 -8.11
CA TYR A 113 8.18 -1.59 -9.23
C TYR A 113 9.47 -0.81 -8.96
N TRP A 114 9.36 0.42 -8.45
CA TRP A 114 10.51 1.26 -8.13
C TRP A 114 11.19 0.78 -6.85
N GLU A 115 10.41 0.45 -5.82
CA GLU A 115 10.92 -0.01 -4.53
C GLU A 115 11.73 -1.30 -4.63
N THR A 116 11.19 -2.33 -5.30
CA THR A 116 11.93 -3.58 -5.50
C THR A 116 13.16 -3.39 -6.39
N ARG A 117 13.11 -2.46 -7.37
CA ARG A 117 14.26 -2.08 -8.19
C ARG A 117 15.39 -1.47 -7.35
N ALA A 118 15.04 -0.52 -6.47
CA ALA A 118 15.99 0.12 -5.57
C ALA A 118 16.62 -0.89 -4.60
N ILE A 119 15.80 -1.70 -3.95
CA ILE A 119 16.23 -2.73 -3.01
C ILE A 119 17.14 -3.76 -3.69
N PHE A 120 16.75 -4.25 -4.87
CA PHE A 120 17.52 -5.23 -5.63
C PHE A 120 18.88 -4.65 -6.06
N ALA A 121 18.90 -3.40 -6.57
CA ALA A 121 20.15 -2.71 -6.94
C ALA A 121 21.05 -2.48 -5.73
N GLY A 122 20.48 -2.18 -4.56
CA GLY A 122 21.21 -1.99 -3.32
C GLY A 122 21.75 -3.29 -2.69
N ASN A 123 21.23 -4.44 -3.12
CA ASN A 123 21.54 -5.76 -2.55
C ASN A 123 21.42 -5.77 -1.01
N LYS A 124 20.57 -4.92 -0.45
CA LYS A 124 20.28 -4.90 0.99
C LYS A 124 19.16 -5.88 1.33
N PRO A 125 19.16 -6.44 2.54
CA PRO A 125 18.12 -7.37 2.96
C PRO A 125 16.73 -6.71 2.93
N GLY A 126 15.77 -7.33 2.23
CA GLY A 126 14.45 -6.76 2.02
C GLY A 126 13.46 -6.98 3.15
N TYR A 127 13.49 -8.11 3.83
CA TYR A 127 12.50 -8.45 4.84
C TYR A 127 13.11 -9.18 6.04
N VAL A 128 12.66 -8.83 7.24
CA VAL A 128 12.91 -9.61 8.44
C VAL A 128 11.58 -10.23 8.84
N PHE A 129 11.41 -11.53 8.64
CA PHE A 129 10.28 -12.22 9.22
C PHE A 129 10.42 -12.19 10.75
N MET A 130 9.45 -11.55 11.41
CA MET A 130 9.27 -11.69 12.85
C MET A 130 8.39 -12.90 13.06
N ASP A 131 8.82 -13.83 13.89
CA ASP A 131 7.94 -14.88 14.38
C ASP A 131 6.76 -14.21 15.13
N TYR A 132 5.55 -14.73 15.00
CA TYR A 132 4.35 -14.13 15.60
C TYR A 132 4.41 -14.06 17.14
N ASP A 133 5.34 -14.76 17.78
CA ASP A 133 5.63 -14.68 19.21
C ASP A 133 6.68 -13.59 19.57
N GLY A 134 7.04 -12.75 18.62
CA GLY A 134 7.97 -11.63 18.80
C GLY A 134 9.45 -12.00 18.74
N LYS A 135 9.79 -13.25 18.45
CA LYS A 135 11.17 -13.64 18.22
C LYS A 135 11.57 -13.32 16.78
N LYS A 136 12.77 -12.74 16.60
CA LYS A 136 13.35 -12.56 15.27
C LYS A 136 13.61 -13.94 14.64
N GLY A 137 12.77 -14.33 13.69
CA GLY A 137 12.72 -15.70 13.21
C GLY A 137 13.64 -16.03 12.05
N VAL A 138 14.20 -15.10 11.31
CA VAL A 138 15.10 -15.40 10.17
C VAL A 138 16.02 -14.21 9.92
N GLU A 139 17.25 -14.48 9.55
CA GLU A 139 18.17 -13.50 9.00
C GLU A 139 17.55 -12.82 7.76
N PRO A 140 17.83 -11.52 7.56
CA PRO A 140 17.29 -10.78 6.45
C PRO A 140 17.64 -11.46 5.13
N LEU A 141 16.62 -11.87 4.37
CA LEU A 141 16.79 -12.47 3.06
C LEU A 141 17.25 -11.40 2.07
N LYS A 142 18.20 -11.78 1.21
CA LYS A 142 18.59 -10.93 0.08
C LYS A 142 17.40 -10.67 -0.82
N PRO A 143 17.35 -9.50 -1.49
CA PRO A 143 16.32 -9.21 -2.47
C PRO A 143 16.21 -10.34 -3.48
N PHE A 144 14.99 -10.80 -3.72
CA PHE A 144 14.73 -11.92 -4.60
C PHE A 144 14.29 -11.40 -5.97
N GLU A 145 15.01 -11.76 -7.02
CA GLU A 145 14.76 -11.23 -8.38
C GLU A 145 13.30 -11.42 -8.83
N LEU A 146 12.68 -12.54 -8.44
CA LEU A 146 11.28 -12.81 -8.76
C LEU A 146 10.35 -11.70 -8.25
N ALA A 147 10.64 -11.11 -7.09
CA ALA A 147 9.84 -10.00 -6.55
C ALA A 147 9.82 -8.80 -7.51
N HIS A 148 11.00 -8.45 -8.07
CA HIS A 148 11.09 -7.37 -9.05
C HIS A 148 10.38 -7.73 -10.38
N ILE A 149 10.46 -8.98 -10.81
CA ILE A 149 9.74 -9.47 -12.00
C ILE A 149 8.23 -9.33 -11.79
N LEU A 150 7.71 -9.73 -10.63
CA LEU A 150 6.29 -9.60 -10.28
C LEU A 150 5.87 -8.13 -10.19
N ALA A 151 6.66 -7.28 -9.52
CA ALA A 151 6.40 -5.85 -9.41
C ALA A 151 6.40 -5.16 -10.79
N LYS A 152 7.35 -5.51 -11.67
CA LYS A 152 7.38 -5.03 -13.05
C LYS A 152 6.13 -5.44 -13.82
N ARG A 153 5.73 -6.71 -13.70
CA ARG A 153 4.51 -7.19 -14.35
C ARG A 153 3.26 -6.49 -13.81
N THR A 154 3.22 -6.21 -12.50
CA THR A 154 2.18 -5.41 -11.88
C THR A 154 2.09 -4.03 -12.55
N TRP A 155 3.19 -3.30 -12.64
CA TRP A 155 3.24 -1.99 -13.29
C TRP A 155 2.78 -2.02 -14.74
N GLU A 156 3.23 -3.00 -15.54
CA GLU A 156 2.79 -3.18 -16.94
C GLU A 156 1.27 -3.38 -17.05
N ILE A 157 0.68 -4.18 -16.16
CA ILE A 157 -0.78 -4.41 -16.12
C ILE A 157 -1.51 -3.10 -15.78
N LEU A 158 -1.04 -2.36 -14.79
CA LEU A 158 -1.66 -1.11 -14.36
C LEU A 158 -1.61 -0.05 -15.47
N GLN A 159 -0.50 0.06 -16.20
CA GLN A 159 -0.40 0.94 -17.36
C GLN A 159 -1.35 0.53 -18.49
N GLN A 160 -1.46 -0.76 -18.77
CA GLN A 160 -2.26 -1.29 -19.87
C GLN A 160 -3.76 -1.27 -19.58
N HIS A 161 -4.17 -1.60 -18.37
CA HIS A 161 -5.57 -1.87 -18.02
C HIS A 161 -6.18 -0.86 -17.04
N GLY A 162 -5.39 -0.03 -16.37
CA GLY A 162 -5.86 0.83 -15.27
C GLY A 162 -7.02 1.74 -15.64
N VAL A 163 -6.90 2.49 -16.73
CA VAL A 163 -7.97 3.40 -17.20
C VAL A 163 -9.25 2.63 -17.54
N ALA A 164 -9.13 1.53 -18.30
CA ALA A 164 -10.28 0.71 -18.67
C ALA A 164 -10.95 0.06 -17.45
N ALA A 165 -10.16 -0.35 -16.43
CA ALA A 165 -10.67 -0.86 -15.18
C ALA A 165 -11.42 0.21 -14.37
N MET A 166 -10.93 1.45 -14.34
CA MET A 166 -11.63 2.56 -13.69
C MET A 166 -13.00 2.84 -14.33
N GLU A 167 -13.07 2.83 -15.67
CA GLU A 167 -14.34 3.00 -16.36
C GLU A 167 -15.29 1.80 -16.12
N ALA A 168 -14.75 0.58 -16.01
CA ALA A 168 -15.54 -0.60 -15.67
C ALA A 168 -16.19 -0.49 -14.28
N VAL A 169 -15.43 -0.04 -13.26
CA VAL A 169 -15.97 0.17 -11.90
C VAL A 169 -16.97 1.32 -11.86
N LYS A 170 -16.74 2.42 -12.58
CA LYS A 170 -17.73 3.50 -12.71
C LYS A 170 -19.04 3.00 -13.33
N ALA A 171 -18.94 2.12 -14.32
CA ALA A 171 -20.11 1.46 -14.95
C ALA A 171 -20.68 0.31 -14.10
N ARG A 172 -20.00 -0.13 -13.04
CA ARG A 172 -20.33 -1.29 -12.19
C ARG A 172 -20.39 -2.62 -12.97
N ILE A 173 -19.47 -2.82 -13.89
CA ILE A 173 -19.39 -3.99 -14.76
C ILE A 173 -18.04 -4.67 -14.57
N ALA A 174 -18.06 -5.98 -14.31
CA ALA A 174 -16.85 -6.78 -14.35
C ALA A 174 -16.38 -6.95 -15.81
N THR A 175 -15.13 -6.58 -16.08
CA THR A 175 -14.51 -6.68 -17.39
C THR A 175 -13.14 -7.35 -17.29
N PRO A 176 -12.59 -7.90 -18.38
CA PRO A 176 -11.24 -8.46 -18.35
C PRO A 176 -10.17 -7.47 -17.86
N SER A 177 -10.31 -6.17 -18.18
CA SER A 177 -9.37 -5.16 -17.66
C SER A 177 -9.51 -4.94 -16.15
N LEU A 178 -10.73 -4.96 -15.60
CA LEU A 178 -10.93 -4.92 -14.15
C LEU A 178 -10.33 -6.16 -13.48
N GLU A 179 -10.56 -7.35 -14.02
CA GLU A 179 -9.99 -8.60 -13.49
C GLU A 179 -8.47 -8.56 -13.44
N MET A 180 -7.83 -8.05 -14.50
CA MET A 180 -6.36 -7.90 -14.53
C MET A 180 -5.86 -6.91 -13.48
N VAL A 181 -6.54 -5.76 -13.26
CA VAL A 181 -6.15 -4.80 -12.22
C VAL A 181 -6.40 -5.35 -10.83
N VAL A 182 -7.52 -6.05 -10.60
CA VAL A 182 -7.78 -6.71 -9.31
C VAL A 182 -6.71 -7.76 -9.02
N TYR A 183 -6.34 -8.58 -10.00
CA TYR A 183 -5.24 -9.54 -9.89
C TYR A 183 -3.89 -8.86 -9.55
N ALA A 184 -3.59 -7.73 -10.22
CA ALA A 184 -2.38 -6.95 -9.94
C ALA A 184 -2.39 -6.38 -8.53
N ASN A 185 -3.48 -5.72 -8.10
CA ASN A 185 -3.59 -5.07 -6.80
C ASN A 185 -3.59 -6.05 -5.63
N THR A 186 -4.18 -7.24 -5.80
CA THR A 186 -4.38 -8.18 -4.68
C THR A 186 -3.33 -9.26 -4.60
N LEU A 187 -2.96 -9.89 -5.71
CA LEU A 187 -2.04 -11.03 -5.70
C LEU A 187 -0.61 -10.64 -6.06
N LEU A 188 -0.41 -10.01 -7.23
CA LEU A 188 0.96 -9.70 -7.67
C LEU A 188 1.64 -8.69 -6.76
N SER A 189 0.91 -7.66 -6.30
CA SER A 189 1.37 -6.68 -5.31
C SER A 189 1.81 -7.37 -4.02
N GLY A 190 0.95 -8.22 -3.44
CA GLY A 190 1.27 -8.94 -2.21
C GLY A 190 2.51 -9.81 -2.32
N LEU A 191 2.60 -10.60 -3.40
CA LEU A 191 3.78 -11.45 -3.63
C LEU A 191 5.05 -10.62 -3.89
N ALA A 192 4.93 -9.48 -4.56
CA ALA A 192 6.08 -8.62 -4.83
C ALA A 192 6.64 -8.01 -3.55
N PHE A 193 5.80 -7.39 -2.71
CA PHE A 193 6.29 -6.75 -1.49
C PHE A 193 6.77 -7.76 -0.44
N GLU A 194 6.09 -8.89 -0.28
CA GLU A 194 6.51 -9.92 0.68
C GLU A 194 7.89 -10.49 0.38
N ASN A 195 8.23 -10.62 -0.90
CA ASN A 195 9.51 -11.19 -1.33
C ASN A 195 10.57 -10.14 -1.66
N GLY A 196 10.17 -8.89 -1.92
CA GLY A 196 11.08 -7.80 -2.31
C GLY A 196 11.24 -6.71 -1.26
N GLY A 197 10.25 -6.56 -0.39
CA GLY A 197 10.18 -5.43 0.55
C GLY A 197 9.63 -4.16 -0.10
N THR A 198 9.41 -3.16 0.75
CA THR A 198 9.04 -1.79 0.40
C THR A 198 10.18 -0.83 0.74
N ALA A 199 10.23 0.34 0.12
CA ALA A 199 11.33 1.29 0.25
C ALA A 199 10.84 2.74 0.45
N LEU A 200 11.36 3.70 -0.33
CA LEU A 200 11.11 5.12 -0.08
C LEU A 200 9.64 5.52 -0.33
N ALA A 201 8.98 4.95 -1.33
CA ALA A 201 7.58 5.27 -1.62
C ALA A 201 6.68 4.99 -0.41
N HIS A 202 6.81 3.82 0.19
CA HIS A 202 6.10 3.46 1.41
C HIS A 202 6.60 4.23 2.65
N ALA A 203 7.91 4.44 2.79
CA ALA A 203 8.45 5.27 3.87
C ALA A 203 7.82 6.67 3.88
N ILE A 204 7.70 7.31 2.72
CA ILE A 204 7.04 8.61 2.56
C ILE A 204 5.53 8.48 2.80
N GLY A 205 4.85 7.55 2.12
CA GLY A 205 3.40 7.36 2.22
C GLY A 205 2.95 7.14 3.67
N ASN A 206 3.62 6.24 4.39
CA ASN A 206 3.35 5.97 5.81
C ASN A 206 3.63 7.19 6.69
N SER A 207 4.68 7.97 6.38
CA SER A 207 5.08 9.13 7.17
C SER A 207 4.17 10.33 6.98
N LEU A 208 3.50 10.47 5.82
CA LEU A 208 2.49 11.51 5.58
C LEU A 208 1.31 11.42 6.56
N SER A 209 1.10 10.28 7.22
CA SER A 209 0.07 10.12 8.26
C SER A 209 0.24 11.10 9.44
N VAL A 210 1.44 11.63 9.69
CA VAL A 210 1.62 12.69 10.72
C VAL A 210 0.88 13.98 10.37
N LEU A 211 0.49 14.15 9.11
CA LEU A 211 -0.23 15.31 8.60
C LEU A 211 -1.73 15.05 8.38
N GLU A 212 -2.26 13.87 8.70
CA GLU A 212 -3.67 13.50 8.46
C GLU A 212 -4.65 14.53 9.04
N LYS A 213 -4.36 15.08 10.23
CA LYS A 213 -5.20 16.13 10.85
C LYS A 213 -5.25 17.44 10.06
N LYS A 214 -4.33 17.65 9.12
CA LYS A 214 -4.29 18.80 8.20
C LYS A 214 -4.95 18.48 6.84
N MET A 215 -5.21 17.21 6.54
CA MET A 215 -5.85 16.82 5.29
C MET A 215 -7.34 17.20 5.32
N LYS A 216 -7.83 17.87 4.29
CA LYS A 216 -9.26 18.20 4.14
C LYS A 216 -10.12 16.96 3.94
N LEU A 217 -9.55 15.90 3.38
CA LEU A 217 -10.17 14.61 3.16
C LEU A 217 -9.15 13.54 3.53
N LEU A 218 -9.57 12.57 4.33
CA LEU A 218 -8.75 11.41 4.67
C LEU A 218 -8.32 10.68 3.39
N GLN A 219 -7.01 10.50 3.24
CA GLN A 219 -6.44 9.76 2.12
C GLN A 219 -6.34 8.27 2.46
N TYR A 220 -6.54 7.42 1.45
CA TYR A 220 -6.24 6.01 1.58
C TYR A 220 -4.73 5.76 1.46
N HIS A 221 -4.27 4.65 2.03
CA HIS A 221 -2.85 4.28 2.03
C HIS A 221 -2.21 4.41 0.66
N GLY A 222 -2.76 3.78 -0.37
CA GLY A 222 -2.22 3.83 -1.72
C GLY A 222 -2.25 5.21 -2.39
N GLU A 223 -3.10 6.14 -1.93
CA GLU A 223 -3.07 7.53 -2.41
C GLU A 223 -1.85 8.27 -1.85
N MET A 224 -1.50 8.04 -0.58
CA MET A 224 -0.29 8.60 0.04
C MET A 224 0.97 7.95 -0.55
N VAL A 225 0.94 6.63 -0.77
CA VAL A 225 2.04 5.89 -1.42
C VAL A 225 2.24 6.35 -2.86
N ALA A 226 1.18 6.70 -3.58
CA ALA A 226 1.31 7.22 -4.95
C ALA A 226 2.15 8.51 -5.01
N PHE A 227 1.98 9.44 -4.07
CA PHE A 227 2.85 10.60 -3.96
C PHE A 227 4.28 10.19 -3.55
N GLY A 228 4.42 9.25 -2.62
CA GLY A 228 5.72 8.69 -2.23
C GLY A 228 6.47 8.07 -3.41
N THR A 229 5.77 7.41 -4.33
CA THR A 229 6.33 6.85 -5.56
C THR A 229 6.93 7.93 -6.47
N LEU A 230 6.25 9.07 -6.60
CA LEU A 230 6.81 10.21 -7.33
C LEU A 230 8.12 10.70 -6.69
N VAL A 231 8.17 10.77 -5.35
CA VAL A 231 9.40 11.13 -4.63
C VAL A 231 10.53 10.13 -4.93
N GLU A 232 10.25 8.83 -4.88
CA GLU A 232 11.25 7.80 -5.15
C GLU A 232 11.79 7.85 -6.58
N ILE A 233 10.93 8.05 -7.58
CA ILE A 233 11.36 8.23 -8.98
C ILE A 233 12.31 9.42 -9.13
N LEU A 234 12.05 10.51 -8.43
CA LEU A 234 12.88 11.72 -8.49
C LEU A 234 14.23 11.57 -7.78
N VAL A 235 14.31 10.78 -6.72
CA VAL A 235 15.59 10.42 -6.09
C VAL A 235 16.50 9.71 -7.07
N GLU A 236 15.96 8.85 -7.92
CA GLU A 236 16.74 8.16 -8.96
C GLU A 236 17.12 9.08 -10.14
N GLY A 237 16.64 10.33 -10.13
CA GLY A 237 17.05 11.38 -11.07
C GLY A 237 16.32 11.37 -12.42
N SER A 238 15.24 10.60 -12.57
CA SER A 238 14.52 10.47 -13.85
C SER A 238 13.28 11.36 -13.93
N LEU A 239 13.45 12.60 -14.42
CA LEU A 239 12.31 13.48 -14.70
C LEU A 239 11.37 12.91 -15.75
N GLU A 240 11.88 12.22 -16.76
CA GLU A 240 11.07 11.60 -17.81
C GLU A 240 10.12 10.54 -17.21
N GLN A 241 10.66 9.65 -16.39
CA GLN A 241 9.85 8.64 -15.68
C GLN A 241 8.86 9.29 -14.70
N ALA A 242 9.23 10.38 -14.03
CA ALA A 242 8.33 11.12 -13.15
C ALA A 242 7.14 11.70 -13.91
N VAL A 243 7.37 12.28 -15.10
CA VAL A 243 6.29 12.83 -15.95
C VAL A 243 5.40 11.72 -16.51
N GLU A 244 5.97 10.59 -16.93
CA GLU A 244 5.20 9.41 -17.36
C GLU A 244 4.33 8.87 -16.21
N TYR A 245 4.90 8.77 -15.01
CA TYR A 245 4.18 8.35 -13.81
C TYR A 245 3.02 9.31 -13.46
N ILE A 246 3.26 10.63 -13.45
CA ILE A 246 2.23 11.65 -13.19
C ILE A 246 1.07 11.52 -14.17
N ARG A 247 1.38 11.37 -15.46
CA ARG A 247 0.36 11.18 -16.50
C ARG A 247 -0.50 9.95 -16.23
N TRP A 248 0.13 8.82 -15.89
CA TRP A 248 -0.58 7.59 -15.55
C TRP A 248 -1.38 7.76 -14.25
N ALA A 249 -0.79 8.25 -13.18
CA ALA A 249 -1.44 8.44 -11.89
C ALA A 249 -2.71 9.29 -12.01
N HIS A 250 -2.62 10.40 -12.72
CA HIS A 250 -3.77 11.27 -12.99
C HIS A 250 -4.84 10.59 -13.84
N SER A 251 -4.46 9.76 -14.81
CA SER A 251 -5.41 9.04 -15.67
C SER A 251 -6.30 8.04 -14.89
N VAL A 252 -5.83 7.59 -13.72
CA VAL A 252 -6.58 6.70 -12.81
C VAL A 252 -7.07 7.39 -11.53
N GLY A 253 -6.90 8.72 -11.42
CA GLY A 253 -7.42 9.53 -10.32
C GLY A 253 -6.49 9.65 -9.11
N LEU A 254 -5.25 9.19 -9.16
CA LEU A 254 -4.30 9.25 -8.04
C LEU A 254 -3.70 10.65 -7.83
N PRO A 255 -3.41 11.07 -6.58
CA PRO A 255 -2.80 12.34 -6.27
C PRO A 255 -1.28 12.33 -6.51
N VAL A 256 -0.74 13.45 -6.99
CA VAL A 256 0.71 13.66 -7.22
C VAL A 256 1.22 14.98 -6.60
N SER A 257 0.40 15.65 -5.79
CA SER A 257 0.79 16.90 -5.11
C SER A 257 0.17 16.98 -3.71
N PHE A 258 0.68 17.86 -2.87
CA PHE A 258 0.12 18.11 -1.53
C PHE A 258 -1.33 18.61 -1.61
N GLU A 259 -1.63 19.49 -2.57
CA GLU A 259 -2.98 20.01 -2.75
C GLU A 259 -3.97 18.88 -3.06
N GLU A 260 -3.58 17.92 -3.90
CA GLU A 260 -4.41 16.77 -4.26
C GLU A 260 -4.54 15.75 -3.12
N LEU A 261 -3.56 15.71 -2.22
CA LEU A 261 -3.65 15.01 -0.93
C LEU A 261 -4.49 15.77 0.11
N GLY A 262 -5.05 16.92 -0.25
CA GLY A 262 -5.83 17.75 0.67
C GLY A 262 -5.00 18.55 1.67
N LEU A 263 -3.68 18.60 1.48
CA LEU A 263 -2.72 19.35 2.30
C LEU A 263 -2.52 20.75 1.70
N MET A 264 -3.37 21.71 2.08
CA MET A 264 -3.35 23.06 1.51
C MET A 264 -2.29 23.97 2.13
N GLU A 265 -1.94 23.75 3.38
CA GLU A 265 -1.00 24.56 4.16
C GLU A 265 0.02 23.63 4.83
N VAL A 266 1.10 23.34 4.11
CA VAL A 266 2.23 22.54 4.61
C VAL A 266 3.36 23.47 4.96
N THR A 267 3.75 23.51 6.23
CA THR A 267 4.90 24.28 6.69
C THR A 267 6.20 23.51 6.55
N GLU A 268 7.33 24.19 6.62
CA GLU A 268 8.63 23.52 6.62
C GLU A 268 8.81 22.60 7.83
N GLU A 269 8.29 22.99 9.00
CA GLU A 269 8.27 22.15 10.21
C GLU A 269 7.48 20.85 9.98
N ASP A 270 6.35 20.91 9.29
CA ASP A 270 5.59 19.71 8.91
C ASP A 270 6.42 18.75 8.05
N LEU A 271 7.16 19.29 7.08
CA LEU A 271 8.03 18.47 6.21
C LEU A 271 9.19 17.83 6.99
N TYR A 272 9.77 18.54 7.96
CA TYR A 272 10.78 17.94 8.84
C TYR A 272 10.19 16.84 9.73
N ARG A 273 8.98 16.97 10.25
CA ARG A 273 8.28 15.91 10.99
C ARG A 273 8.05 14.67 10.11
N VAL A 274 7.69 14.86 8.84
CA VAL A 274 7.60 13.75 7.88
C VAL A 274 8.96 13.12 7.67
N ALA A 275 10.02 13.91 7.44
CA ALA A 275 11.36 13.43 7.19
C ALA A 275 11.95 12.64 8.38
N GLU A 276 11.74 13.11 9.60
CA GLU A 276 12.13 12.41 10.83
C GLU A 276 11.44 11.04 10.90
N LYS A 277 10.12 10.98 10.64
CA LYS A 277 9.39 9.73 10.64
C LYS A 277 9.85 8.79 9.53
N VAL A 278 10.14 9.30 8.31
CA VAL A 278 10.72 8.51 7.20
C VAL A 278 11.98 7.79 7.65
N LYS A 279 12.91 8.50 8.27
CA LYS A 279 14.19 7.93 8.73
C LYS A 279 14.04 6.87 9.82
N ALA A 280 12.95 6.91 10.57
CA ALA A 280 12.65 5.92 11.60
C ALA A 280 12.00 4.64 11.04
N THR A 281 11.60 4.62 9.76
CA THR A 281 10.95 3.46 9.14
C THR A 281 11.96 2.35 8.79
N SER A 282 11.49 1.11 8.80
CA SER A 282 12.28 -0.03 8.30
C SER A 282 12.49 0.03 6.79
N GLU A 283 11.59 0.65 6.07
CA GLU A 283 11.62 0.88 4.63
C GLU A 283 12.80 1.77 4.23
N TYR A 284 13.03 2.84 4.97
CA TYR A 284 14.18 3.73 4.75
C TYR A 284 15.52 2.98 4.89
N GLN A 285 15.63 2.06 5.84
CA GLN A 285 16.87 1.31 6.08
C GLN A 285 17.25 0.37 4.92
N ARG A 286 16.31 0.06 4.03
CA ARG A 286 16.52 -0.78 2.84
C ARG A 286 17.04 -0.02 1.63
N LEU A 287 17.03 1.32 1.67
CA LEU A 287 17.50 2.13 0.55
C LEU A 287 18.97 1.85 0.22
N PRO A 288 19.34 1.78 -1.05
CA PRO A 288 20.75 1.59 -1.47
C PRO A 288 21.62 2.83 -1.21
N TYR A 289 21.03 3.93 -0.84
CA TYR A 289 21.67 5.23 -0.60
C TYR A 289 21.16 5.81 0.74
N GLU A 290 21.94 6.75 1.27
CA GLU A 290 21.52 7.53 2.43
C GLU A 290 20.98 8.90 1.98
N VAL A 291 19.88 9.32 2.57
CA VAL A 291 19.26 10.64 2.36
C VAL A 291 19.12 11.32 3.71
N THR A 292 19.65 12.52 3.85
CA THR A 292 19.47 13.32 5.08
C THR A 292 18.03 13.82 5.21
N GLU A 293 17.61 14.18 6.42
CA GLU A 293 16.27 14.78 6.64
C GLU A 293 16.07 16.01 5.75
N HIS A 294 17.10 16.88 5.64
CA HIS A 294 17.04 18.05 4.77
C HIS A 294 16.83 17.67 3.29
N GLN A 295 17.52 16.64 2.81
CA GLN A 295 17.33 16.15 1.45
C GLN A 295 15.93 15.55 1.24
N ILE A 296 15.37 14.86 2.26
CA ILE A 296 13.97 14.38 2.19
C ILE A 296 13.02 15.56 2.09
N VAL A 297 13.21 16.61 2.88
CA VAL A 297 12.41 17.86 2.80
C VAL A 297 12.49 18.49 1.41
N ASP A 298 13.68 18.59 0.83
CA ASP A 298 13.87 19.14 -0.52
C ASP A 298 13.20 18.25 -1.59
N LEU A 299 13.29 16.94 -1.47
CA LEU A 299 12.64 15.99 -2.36
C LEU A 299 11.12 16.09 -2.30
N LEU A 300 10.55 16.24 -1.10
CA LEU A 300 9.11 16.47 -0.92
C LEU A 300 8.65 17.77 -1.60
N LYS A 301 9.41 18.85 -1.44
CA LYS A 301 9.13 20.16 -2.08
C LYS A 301 9.23 20.02 -3.62
N ILE A 302 10.28 19.40 -4.13
CA ILE A 302 10.49 19.21 -5.58
C ILE A 302 9.41 18.32 -6.17
N ALA A 303 9.05 17.20 -5.51
CA ALA A 303 8.00 16.31 -5.96
C ALA A 303 6.65 17.04 -6.04
N ASN A 304 6.32 17.85 -5.03
CA ASN A 304 5.12 18.68 -5.03
C ASN A 304 5.10 19.65 -6.21
N GLU A 305 6.19 20.40 -6.45
CA GLU A 305 6.25 21.34 -7.56
C GLU A 305 6.19 20.68 -8.94
N ILE A 306 6.86 19.53 -9.10
CA ILE A 306 6.81 18.74 -10.33
C ILE A 306 5.39 18.17 -10.53
N GLY A 307 4.80 17.59 -9.48
CA GLY A 307 3.43 17.11 -9.49
C GLY A 307 2.42 18.18 -9.91
N ARG A 308 2.49 19.37 -9.30
CA ARG A 308 1.65 20.53 -9.67
C ARG A 308 1.87 20.97 -11.12
N LYS A 309 3.11 21.13 -11.53
CA LYS A 309 3.47 21.66 -12.87
C LYS A 309 3.00 20.72 -13.98
N PHE A 310 3.31 19.44 -13.87
CA PHE A 310 2.98 18.47 -14.91
C PHE A 310 1.56 17.92 -14.75
N GLY A 311 1.02 17.87 -13.54
CA GLY A 311 -0.38 17.53 -13.30
C GLY A 311 -1.36 18.46 -14.00
N GLN A 312 -1.03 19.75 -14.13
CA GLN A 312 -1.85 20.71 -14.90
C GLN A 312 -1.92 20.34 -16.40
N GLN A 313 -0.92 19.67 -16.95
CA GLN A 313 -0.89 19.22 -18.35
C GLN A 313 -1.72 17.95 -18.57
N TYR A 314 -1.90 17.16 -17.55
CA TYR A 314 -2.63 15.90 -17.56
C TYR A 314 -3.69 15.93 -16.44
N PRO A 315 -4.89 16.50 -16.69
CA PRO A 315 -5.89 16.65 -15.61
C PRO A 315 -6.21 15.32 -14.92
N ARG A 316 -6.29 15.38 -13.59
CA ARG A 316 -6.63 14.23 -12.77
C ARG A 316 -8.05 13.75 -13.07
N ALA A 317 -8.20 12.46 -13.39
CA ALA A 317 -9.50 11.86 -13.64
C ALA A 317 -10.36 11.88 -12.34
N PRO A 318 -11.65 12.21 -12.43
CA PRO A 318 -12.55 12.07 -11.27
C PRO A 318 -12.82 10.59 -10.98
N TYR A 319 -13.06 10.30 -9.72
CA TYR A 319 -13.49 8.96 -9.28
C TYR A 319 -14.91 8.64 -9.68
#